data_6d562852724383f504c56f680ec0ea03
#
_entry.id   6d562852724383f504c56f680ec0ea03
#
_cell.length_a   1.000
_cell.length_b   1.000
_cell.length_c   1.000
_cell.angle_alpha   90.00
_cell.angle_beta   90.00
_cell.angle_gamma   90.00
#
_symmetry.space_group_name_H-M   'P 1'
#
loop_
_entity.id
_entity.type
_entity.pdbx_description
1 polymer ?
#
loop_
_entity_poly.entity_id
_entity_poly.type
_entity_poly.pdbx_seq_one_letter_code
_entity_poly.pdbx_strand_id
1 'polypeptide(L)'
;MGIAVREIKGIGEKTEKLLSRLDIETVEQLVHHYPRCYTTYPQPIAISDIKTGQRCSIEAEIASPIHLKTVRKLKLCTGLIADVSGQLFVRWFNMPYLSNTLKQGEKWIFTGTPIFKDGRLMLEQPEYCKKDKYVQLMETFQPVYPLTTGLSNKTVQKAQAAAFELYQEEEYLPESVRTYYDLEPVNSALREIHFPTGMETLIEAKKRIIFDEFFRFFSALELVKDREEQALNHYIIPMDKQVESFVKSLPYPLTGAQKKVLNEIRQDFSGTMAMNRLLQGDVGSGKTIVAMIAMYAAVLSGYQTALMAPTEVLAEQHYQNFIKLLSPLGIKIALLTGSTKAKEKREIKAECAEGSIQILIGTHA
;
A
#
# COMPACT_ATOMS: atom_id res chain seq x y z
N MET A 1 -8.35 -27.77 2.91
CA MET A 1 -6.89 -27.64 3.21
C MET A 1 -6.19 -27.42 1.87
N GLY A 2 -5.41 -26.37 1.72
CA GLY A 2 -4.68 -26.08 0.48
C GLY A 2 -3.52 -27.05 0.25
N ILE A 3 -3.06 -27.17 -1.00
CA ILE A 3 -1.90 -27.96 -1.38
C ILE A 3 -0.65 -27.33 -0.75
N ALA A 4 0.17 -28.11 -0.04
CA ALA A 4 1.38 -27.59 0.60
C ALA A 4 2.46 -27.24 -0.44
N VAL A 5 3.24 -26.17 -0.22
CA VAL A 5 4.30 -25.72 -1.16
C VAL A 5 5.36 -26.79 -1.42
N ARG A 6 5.59 -27.72 -0.50
CA ARG A 6 6.52 -28.85 -0.67
C ARG A 6 6.11 -29.84 -1.77
N GLU A 7 4.84 -29.84 -2.18
CA GLU A 7 4.33 -30.66 -3.28
C GLU A 7 4.78 -30.13 -4.66
N ILE A 8 5.28 -28.88 -4.69
CA ILE A 8 5.79 -28.25 -5.91
C ILE A 8 7.13 -28.88 -6.28
N LYS A 9 7.24 -29.38 -7.49
CA LYS A 9 8.49 -29.96 -8.02
C LYS A 9 9.65 -28.94 -7.94
N GLY A 10 10.70 -29.33 -7.23
CA GLY A 10 11.89 -28.48 -7.04
C GLY A 10 11.92 -27.66 -5.76
N ILE A 11 10.87 -27.72 -4.93
CA ILE A 11 10.89 -27.18 -3.57
C ILE A 11 11.29 -28.29 -2.59
N GLY A 12 12.51 -28.18 -2.07
CA GLY A 12 12.99 -29.03 -0.96
C GLY A 12 12.80 -28.36 0.39
N GLU A 13 13.03 -29.10 1.47
CA GLU A 13 12.87 -28.65 2.86
C GLU A 13 13.52 -27.28 3.17
N LYS A 14 14.69 -27.01 2.57
CA LYS A 14 15.38 -25.73 2.76
C LYS A 14 14.60 -24.57 2.13
N THR A 15 14.04 -24.74 0.95
CA THR A 15 13.27 -23.72 0.25
C THR A 15 11.91 -23.51 0.92
N GLU A 16 11.25 -24.59 1.36
CA GLU A 16 10.02 -24.56 2.15
C GLU A 16 10.21 -23.69 3.40
N LYS A 17 11.25 -23.92 4.20
CA LYS A 17 11.58 -23.10 5.37
C LYS A 17 11.85 -21.61 5.05
N LEU A 18 12.35 -21.32 3.85
CA LEU A 18 12.55 -19.94 3.42
C LEU A 18 11.24 -19.27 2.97
N LEU A 19 10.36 -20.01 2.32
CA LEU A 19 9.02 -19.55 1.95
C LEU A 19 8.13 -19.33 3.19
N SER A 20 8.20 -20.21 4.18
CA SER A 20 7.50 -20.07 5.44
C SER A 20 7.86 -18.79 6.22
N ARG A 21 9.07 -18.24 6.04
CA ARG A 21 9.44 -16.91 6.59
C ARG A 21 8.75 -15.73 5.90
N LEU A 22 8.10 -15.99 4.80
CA LEU A 22 7.28 -15.03 4.04
C LEU A 22 5.78 -15.35 4.20
N ASP A 23 5.42 -16.18 5.19
CA ASP A 23 4.06 -16.66 5.45
C ASP A 23 3.47 -17.46 4.27
N ILE A 24 4.34 -18.12 3.48
CA ILE A 24 3.95 -18.94 2.32
C ILE A 24 4.11 -20.43 2.69
N GLU A 25 2.99 -21.11 2.94
CA GLU A 25 2.92 -22.53 3.30
C GLU A 25 2.17 -23.35 2.27
N THR A 26 1.27 -22.71 1.49
CA THR A 26 0.44 -23.38 0.48
C THR A 26 0.74 -22.86 -0.93
N VAL A 27 0.35 -23.66 -1.93
CA VAL A 27 0.46 -23.28 -3.36
C VAL A 27 -0.37 -22.06 -3.64
N GLU A 28 -1.57 -21.94 -3.07
CA GLU A 28 -2.43 -20.78 -3.14
C GLU A 28 -1.73 -19.50 -2.65
N GLN A 29 -1.14 -19.54 -1.45
CA GLN A 29 -0.39 -18.40 -0.90
C GLN A 29 0.81 -18.04 -1.78
N LEU A 30 1.45 -19.01 -2.40
CA LEU A 30 2.54 -18.75 -3.33
C LEU A 30 2.04 -18.02 -4.59
N VAL A 31 0.93 -18.46 -5.20
CA VAL A 31 0.33 -17.81 -6.37
C VAL A 31 -0.11 -16.38 -6.05
N HIS A 32 -0.55 -16.11 -4.81
CA HIS A 32 -0.88 -14.77 -4.35
C HIS A 32 0.32 -13.95 -3.80
N HIS A 33 1.53 -14.50 -3.87
CA HIS A 33 2.75 -13.76 -3.55
C HIS A 33 3.18 -12.92 -4.76
N TYR A 34 2.60 -11.75 -4.91
CA TYR A 34 2.75 -10.89 -6.09
C TYR A 34 4.13 -10.24 -6.19
N PRO A 35 4.63 -9.99 -7.43
CA PRO A 35 5.82 -9.20 -7.64
C PRO A 35 5.64 -7.75 -7.12
N ARG A 36 6.66 -7.22 -6.43
CA ARG A 36 6.70 -5.82 -6.01
C ARG A 36 6.97 -4.84 -7.15
N CYS A 37 7.69 -5.30 -8.18
CA CYS A 37 7.98 -4.53 -9.39
C CYS A 37 8.42 -5.46 -10.52
N TYR A 38 8.58 -4.88 -11.70
CA TYR A 38 9.08 -5.59 -12.88
C TYR A 38 10.34 -4.91 -13.39
N THR A 39 11.29 -5.71 -13.88
CA THR A 39 12.48 -5.23 -14.52
C THR A 39 12.47 -5.66 -15.99
N THR A 40 13.03 -4.82 -16.86
CA THR A 40 13.27 -5.14 -18.26
C THR A 40 14.76 -5.34 -18.48
N TYR A 41 15.11 -6.04 -19.55
CA TYR A 41 16.49 -6.13 -20.01
C TYR A 41 16.75 -4.98 -20.98
N PRO A 42 17.64 -4.01 -20.64
CA PRO A 42 17.90 -2.85 -21.49
C PRO A 42 18.62 -3.25 -22.76
N GLN A 43 18.47 -2.47 -23.83
CA GLN A 43 19.27 -2.64 -25.05
C GLN A 43 20.75 -2.63 -24.69
N PRO A 44 21.57 -3.55 -25.27
CA PRO A 44 22.99 -3.55 -25.06
C PRO A 44 23.64 -2.24 -25.53
N ILE A 45 24.48 -1.67 -24.68
CA ILE A 45 25.26 -0.44 -24.98
C ILE A 45 26.74 -0.77 -25.10
N ALA A 46 27.50 0.14 -25.68
CA ALA A 46 28.96 0.04 -25.75
C ALA A 46 29.58 0.24 -24.36
N ILE A 47 30.77 -0.38 -24.14
CA ILE A 47 31.51 -0.22 -22.86
C ILE A 47 31.86 1.25 -22.61
N SER A 48 32.13 2.04 -23.67
CA SER A 48 32.38 3.49 -23.56
C SER A 48 31.20 4.30 -23.00
N ASP A 49 29.96 3.81 -23.17
CA ASP A 49 28.73 4.55 -22.82
C ASP A 49 28.21 4.21 -21.42
N ILE A 50 28.95 3.36 -20.70
CA ILE A 50 28.59 2.92 -19.36
C ILE A 50 28.59 4.08 -18.37
N LYS A 51 27.51 4.18 -17.60
CA LYS A 51 27.41 5.09 -16.46
C LYS A 51 27.43 4.31 -15.15
N THR A 52 28.31 4.71 -14.22
CA THR A 52 28.38 4.10 -12.88
C THR A 52 27.06 4.22 -12.14
N GLY A 53 26.61 3.12 -11.52
CA GLY A 53 25.36 3.09 -10.75
C GLY A 53 24.09 2.88 -11.57
N GLN A 54 24.15 2.93 -12.90
CA GLN A 54 22.99 2.67 -13.77
C GLN A 54 23.06 1.25 -14.33
N ARG A 55 22.01 0.45 -14.13
CA ARG A 55 21.91 -0.90 -14.70
C ARG A 55 21.98 -0.83 -16.22
N CYS A 56 22.86 -1.63 -16.80
CA CYS A 56 23.04 -1.70 -18.25
C CYS A 56 23.31 -3.13 -18.71
N SER A 57 23.23 -3.34 -20.00
CA SER A 57 23.63 -4.58 -20.66
C SER A 57 24.67 -4.29 -21.71
N ILE A 58 25.62 -5.21 -21.89
CA ILE A 58 26.79 -5.06 -22.72
C ILE A 58 26.98 -6.34 -23.53
N GLU A 59 27.02 -6.24 -24.83
CA GLU A 59 27.48 -7.35 -25.70
C GLU A 59 28.97 -7.30 -25.79
N ALA A 60 29.67 -8.25 -25.19
CA ALA A 60 31.14 -8.25 -25.14
C ALA A 60 31.71 -9.66 -25.29
N GLU A 61 32.95 -9.71 -25.79
CA GLU A 61 33.74 -10.93 -25.86
C GLU A 61 34.53 -11.13 -24.56
N ILE A 62 34.75 -12.38 -24.17
CA ILE A 62 35.65 -12.72 -23.05
C ILE A 62 37.09 -12.47 -23.52
N ALA A 63 37.68 -11.35 -23.12
CA ALA A 63 38.99 -10.92 -23.53
C ALA A 63 40.13 -11.66 -22.81
N SER A 64 39.89 -12.15 -21.59
CA SER A 64 40.86 -12.97 -20.84
C SER A 64 40.22 -14.21 -20.26
N PRO A 65 40.95 -15.30 -20.00
CA PRO A 65 40.43 -16.44 -19.27
C PRO A 65 39.86 -16.00 -17.93
N ILE A 66 38.77 -16.68 -17.48
CA ILE A 66 38.20 -16.45 -16.16
C ILE A 66 39.11 -17.12 -15.12
N HIS A 67 39.77 -16.29 -14.32
CA HIS A 67 40.65 -16.73 -13.25
C HIS A 67 39.88 -17.05 -11.98
N LEU A 68 40.06 -18.25 -11.43
CA LEU A 68 39.52 -18.66 -10.15
C LEU A 68 40.56 -18.46 -9.04
N LYS A 69 40.26 -17.63 -8.06
CA LYS A 69 41.09 -17.42 -6.87
C LYS A 69 40.25 -17.68 -5.59
N THR A 70 40.84 -18.39 -4.64
CA THR A 70 40.21 -18.57 -3.32
C THR A 70 40.77 -17.55 -2.34
N VAL A 71 39.92 -16.72 -1.76
CA VAL A 71 40.29 -15.70 -0.75
C VAL A 71 39.48 -15.98 0.52
N ARG A 72 40.15 -16.40 1.57
CA ARG A 72 39.57 -16.80 2.88
C ARG A 72 38.43 -17.82 2.73
N LYS A 73 37.66 -18.28 2.39
CA LYS A 73 36.56 -19.23 2.12
C LYS A 73 35.68 -18.84 0.92
N LEU A 74 35.95 -17.68 0.27
CA LEU A 74 35.22 -17.22 -0.90
C LEU A 74 35.96 -17.63 -2.18
N LYS A 75 35.25 -18.24 -3.11
CA LYS A 75 35.73 -18.50 -4.46
C LYS A 75 35.43 -17.28 -5.33
N LEU A 76 36.48 -16.61 -5.79
CA LEU A 76 36.41 -15.39 -6.60
C LEU A 76 36.75 -15.73 -8.03
N CYS A 77 35.84 -15.49 -8.97
CA CYS A 77 36.07 -15.57 -10.40
C CYS A 77 36.23 -14.14 -10.94
N THR A 78 37.31 -13.88 -11.68
CA THR A 78 37.59 -12.57 -12.28
C THR A 78 38.01 -12.74 -13.73
N GLY A 79 37.65 -11.75 -14.56
CA GLY A 79 38.04 -11.72 -15.96
C GLY A 79 37.90 -10.33 -16.56
N LEU A 80 38.26 -10.23 -17.83
CA LEU A 80 38.06 -9.05 -18.66
C LEU A 80 37.10 -9.40 -19.79
N ILE A 81 36.14 -8.51 -20.04
CA ILE A 81 35.30 -8.52 -21.23
C ILE A 81 35.63 -7.30 -22.07
N ALA A 82 35.53 -7.41 -23.38
CA ALA A 82 35.83 -6.34 -24.31
C ALA A 82 34.82 -6.25 -25.45
N ASP A 83 34.58 -5.03 -25.88
CA ASP A 83 33.95 -4.74 -27.18
C ASP A 83 34.86 -3.84 -28.02
N VAL A 84 34.33 -3.32 -29.12
CA VAL A 84 35.09 -2.41 -29.99
C VAL A 84 35.42 -1.07 -29.34
N SER A 85 34.75 -0.71 -28.25
CA SER A 85 34.87 0.60 -27.58
C SER A 85 35.78 0.56 -26.35
N GLY A 86 36.03 -0.61 -25.76
CA GLY A 86 36.85 -0.69 -24.56
C GLY A 86 36.86 -2.04 -23.88
N GLN A 87 37.39 -2.05 -22.66
CA GLN A 87 37.45 -3.24 -21.81
C GLN A 87 36.81 -2.95 -20.45
N LEU A 88 36.19 -3.97 -19.87
CA LEU A 88 35.54 -3.89 -18.56
C LEU A 88 35.89 -5.09 -17.70
N PHE A 89 36.17 -4.82 -16.41
CA PHE A 89 36.44 -5.88 -15.44
C PHE A 89 35.12 -6.53 -14.98
N VAL A 90 35.15 -7.85 -14.84
CA VAL A 90 33.99 -8.63 -14.32
C VAL A 90 34.42 -9.49 -13.15
N ARG A 91 33.54 -9.62 -12.15
CA ARG A 91 33.79 -10.35 -10.92
C ARG A 91 32.55 -11.12 -10.48
N TRP A 92 32.75 -12.41 -10.12
CA TRP A 92 31.70 -13.24 -9.52
C TRP A 92 32.22 -13.91 -8.26
N PHE A 93 31.32 -14.13 -7.30
CA PHE A 93 31.60 -14.82 -6.05
C PHE A 93 30.91 -16.18 -6.02
N ASN A 94 31.61 -17.22 -5.54
CA ASN A 94 31.10 -18.58 -5.35
C ASN A 94 30.53 -19.25 -6.62
N MET A 95 31.05 -18.89 -7.79
CA MET A 95 30.67 -19.47 -9.10
C MET A 95 31.87 -20.10 -9.81
N PRO A 96 32.54 -21.15 -9.24
CA PRO A 96 33.77 -21.71 -9.82
C PRO A 96 33.58 -22.32 -11.20
N TYR A 97 32.37 -22.72 -11.56
CA TYR A 97 32.03 -23.31 -12.86
C TYR A 97 32.15 -22.32 -14.03
N LEU A 98 32.21 -21.00 -13.76
CA LEU A 98 32.29 -19.97 -14.79
C LEU A 98 33.57 -20.08 -15.62
N SER A 99 34.67 -20.51 -15.05
CA SER A 99 35.92 -20.74 -15.80
C SER A 99 35.78 -21.80 -16.89
N ASN A 100 34.82 -22.70 -16.74
CA ASN A 100 34.49 -23.72 -17.72
C ASN A 100 33.37 -23.30 -18.67
N THR A 101 32.50 -22.38 -18.27
CA THR A 101 31.34 -21.94 -19.05
C THR A 101 31.65 -20.77 -19.95
N LEU A 102 32.40 -19.77 -19.46
CA LEU A 102 32.76 -18.58 -20.21
C LEU A 102 34.16 -18.72 -20.79
N LYS A 103 34.26 -19.13 -22.05
CA LYS A 103 35.55 -19.34 -22.75
C LYS A 103 36.05 -18.05 -23.40
N GLN A 104 37.34 -17.84 -23.36
CA GLN A 104 38.01 -16.74 -24.09
C GLN A 104 37.65 -16.76 -25.57
N GLY A 105 37.38 -15.62 -26.16
CA GLY A 105 36.96 -15.44 -27.55
C GLY A 105 35.45 -15.59 -27.76
N GLU A 106 34.66 -16.06 -26.77
CA GLU A 106 33.23 -16.16 -26.93
C GLU A 106 32.53 -14.84 -26.61
N LYS A 107 31.51 -14.51 -27.39
CA LYS A 107 30.59 -13.36 -27.14
C LYS A 107 29.40 -13.74 -26.27
N TRP A 108 29.15 -12.89 -25.30
CA TRP A 108 28.03 -12.99 -24.35
C TRP A 108 27.44 -11.61 -24.08
N ILE A 109 26.22 -11.56 -23.60
CA ILE A 109 25.64 -10.34 -23.05
C ILE A 109 25.72 -10.40 -21.53
N PHE A 110 26.29 -9.34 -20.96
CA PHE A 110 26.46 -9.15 -19.52
C PHE A 110 25.52 -8.05 -19.06
N THR A 111 24.69 -8.33 -18.04
CA THR A 111 23.74 -7.36 -17.48
C THR A 111 24.05 -7.14 -16.01
N GLY A 112 24.22 -5.89 -15.61
CA GLY A 112 24.50 -5.54 -14.23
C GLY A 112 24.58 -4.03 -14.01
N THR A 113 24.89 -3.65 -12.78
CA THR A 113 25.12 -2.24 -12.41
C THR A 113 26.64 -2.02 -12.28
N PRO A 114 27.23 -1.19 -13.13
CA PRO A 114 28.67 -0.90 -13.06
C PRO A 114 29.01 -0.12 -11.79
N ILE A 115 30.06 -0.54 -11.13
CA ILE A 115 30.58 0.11 -9.92
C ILE A 115 32.05 0.50 -10.11
N PHE A 116 32.47 1.56 -9.45
CA PHE A 116 33.88 1.93 -9.37
C PHE A 116 34.48 1.37 -8.08
N LYS A 117 35.41 0.43 -8.18
CA LYS A 117 36.01 -0.26 -7.05
C LYS A 117 37.45 -0.67 -7.35
N ASP A 118 38.33 -0.63 -6.37
CA ASP A 118 39.75 -0.96 -6.53
C ASP A 118 40.44 -0.13 -7.66
N GLY A 119 40.04 1.14 -7.81
CA GLY A 119 40.60 2.05 -8.82
C GLY A 119 40.14 1.81 -10.26
N ARG A 120 39.13 0.99 -10.50
CA ARG A 120 38.62 0.65 -11.84
C ARG A 120 37.13 0.48 -11.90
N LEU A 121 36.58 0.68 -13.09
CA LEU A 121 35.18 0.37 -13.40
C LEU A 121 35.01 -1.14 -13.58
N MET A 122 33.97 -1.74 -12.97
CA MET A 122 33.71 -3.17 -13.08
C MET A 122 32.24 -3.51 -12.97
N LEU A 123 31.86 -4.69 -13.44
CA LEU A 123 30.60 -5.35 -13.11
C LEU A 123 30.83 -6.40 -12.02
N GLU A 124 30.12 -6.28 -10.91
CA GLU A 124 30.14 -7.26 -9.83
C GLU A 124 28.88 -8.12 -9.91
N GLN A 125 29.04 -9.45 -9.97
CA GLN A 125 27.95 -10.42 -10.11
C GLN A 125 27.04 -10.17 -11.34
N PRO A 126 27.58 -9.83 -12.55
CA PRO A 126 26.69 -9.65 -13.70
C PRO A 126 25.96 -10.94 -14.07
N GLU A 127 24.71 -10.80 -14.47
CA GLU A 127 23.99 -11.82 -15.21
C GLU A 127 24.63 -11.97 -16.58
N TYR A 128 24.58 -13.17 -17.14
CA TYR A 128 25.16 -13.42 -18.48
C TYR A 128 24.28 -14.41 -19.23
N CYS A 129 24.15 -14.20 -20.54
CA CYS A 129 23.48 -15.13 -21.44
C CYS A 129 23.94 -14.97 -22.88
N LYS A 130 23.62 -15.93 -23.74
CA LYS A 130 23.84 -15.82 -25.19
C LYS A 130 22.86 -14.83 -25.80
N LYS A 131 23.24 -14.21 -26.93
CA LYS A 131 22.48 -13.16 -27.62
C LYS A 131 21.05 -13.57 -27.95
N ASP A 132 20.85 -14.76 -28.52
CA ASP A 132 19.51 -15.25 -28.91
C ASP A 132 18.54 -15.30 -27.72
N LYS A 133 19.04 -15.77 -26.58
CA LYS A 133 18.27 -15.78 -25.35
C LYS A 133 18.03 -14.38 -24.80
N TYR A 134 18.99 -13.48 -24.96
CA TYR A 134 18.86 -12.10 -24.50
C TYR A 134 17.77 -11.34 -25.25
N VAL A 135 17.69 -11.52 -26.57
CA VAL A 135 16.65 -10.91 -27.41
C VAL A 135 15.25 -11.30 -26.90
N GLN A 136 15.03 -12.59 -26.61
CA GLN A 136 13.77 -13.04 -26.02
C GLN A 136 13.49 -12.40 -24.65
N LEU A 137 14.53 -12.18 -23.82
CA LEU A 137 14.37 -11.55 -22.51
C LEU A 137 14.08 -10.05 -22.58
N MET A 138 14.58 -9.35 -23.62
CA MET A 138 14.30 -7.91 -23.80
C MET A 138 12.83 -7.61 -24.05
N GLU A 139 12.11 -8.54 -24.63
CA GLU A 139 10.67 -8.43 -24.93
C GLU A 139 9.79 -8.77 -23.73
N THR A 140 10.38 -9.21 -22.62
CA THR A 140 9.63 -9.68 -21.45
C THR A 140 9.86 -8.81 -20.22
N PHE A 141 8.83 -8.67 -19.41
CA PHE A 141 8.90 -8.06 -18.09
C PHE A 141 9.25 -9.13 -17.05
N GLN A 142 10.37 -8.98 -16.37
CA GLN A 142 10.80 -9.95 -15.36
C GLN A 142 10.27 -9.56 -13.98
N PRO A 143 9.43 -10.39 -13.34
CA PRO A 143 8.90 -10.12 -12.02
C PRO A 143 9.99 -10.14 -10.96
N VAL A 144 9.96 -9.17 -10.05
CA VAL A 144 10.83 -9.09 -8.88
C VAL A 144 9.97 -9.25 -7.63
N TYR A 145 10.18 -10.33 -6.91
CA TYR A 145 9.40 -10.68 -5.72
C TYR A 145 9.99 -10.09 -4.43
N PRO A 146 9.17 -9.88 -3.40
CA PRO A 146 9.65 -9.77 -2.03
C PRO A 146 10.41 -11.05 -1.64
N LEU A 147 11.59 -10.90 -1.03
CA LEU A 147 12.47 -12.02 -0.72
C LEU A 147 12.93 -12.00 0.74
N THR A 148 13.32 -13.16 1.26
CA THR A 148 14.04 -13.30 2.53
C THR A 148 15.50 -13.74 2.30
N THR A 149 16.33 -13.56 3.32
CA THR A 149 17.75 -13.94 3.23
C THR A 149 17.92 -15.41 2.87
N GLY A 150 18.63 -15.67 1.78
CA GLY A 150 18.90 -17.02 1.26
C GLY A 150 17.92 -17.50 0.19
N LEU A 151 16.81 -16.79 -0.07
CA LEU A 151 15.87 -17.07 -1.16
C LEU A 151 16.19 -16.18 -2.38
N SER A 152 16.34 -16.79 -3.56
CA SER A 152 16.61 -16.03 -4.80
C SER A 152 15.33 -15.77 -5.59
N ASN A 153 15.28 -14.64 -6.32
CA ASN A 153 14.17 -14.33 -7.22
C ASN A 153 13.91 -15.43 -8.25
N LYS A 154 14.98 -15.99 -8.79
CA LYS A 154 14.91 -17.11 -9.76
C LYS A 154 14.28 -18.37 -9.15
N THR A 155 14.49 -18.63 -7.86
CA THR A 155 13.86 -19.75 -7.14
C THR A 155 12.36 -19.51 -7.04
N VAL A 156 11.94 -18.30 -6.68
CA VAL A 156 10.52 -17.94 -6.59
C VAL A 156 9.85 -18.01 -7.98
N GLN A 157 10.47 -17.46 -9.02
CA GLN A 157 9.94 -17.53 -10.40
C GLN A 157 9.72 -18.99 -10.86
N LYS A 158 10.66 -19.88 -10.57
CA LYS A 158 10.50 -21.30 -10.90
C LYS A 158 9.41 -21.98 -10.08
N ALA A 159 9.29 -21.63 -8.81
CA ALA A 159 8.26 -22.13 -7.93
C ALA A 159 6.87 -21.67 -8.41
N GLN A 160 6.72 -20.39 -8.82
CA GLN A 160 5.50 -19.87 -9.41
C GLN A 160 5.10 -20.63 -10.67
N ALA A 161 6.04 -20.86 -11.61
CA ALA A 161 5.74 -21.61 -12.83
C ALA A 161 5.20 -23.02 -12.53
N ALA A 162 5.78 -23.71 -11.57
CA ALA A 162 5.32 -25.05 -11.17
C ALA A 162 4.02 -24.99 -10.32
N ALA A 163 3.78 -23.92 -9.58
CA ALA A 163 2.54 -23.73 -8.82
C ALA A 163 1.31 -23.65 -9.72
N PHE A 164 1.41 -22.98 -10.86
CA PHE A 164 0.32 -22.86 -11.84
C PHE A 164 -0.03 -24.20 -12.56
N GLU A 165 0.80 -25.23 -12.42
CA GLU A 165 0.46 -26.58 -12.85
C GLU A 165 -0.43 -27.32 -11.84
N LEU A 166 -0.40 -26.90 -10.56
CA LEU A 166 -1.08 -27.55 -9.45
C LEU A 166 -2.29 -26.77 -8.93
N TYR A 167 -2.39 -25.48 -9.27
CA TYR A 167 -3.41 -24.59 -8.74
C TYR A 167 -4.12 -23.80 -9.81
N GLN A 168 -5.41 -23.73 -9.68
CA GLN A 168 -6.29 -22.87 -10.46
C GLN A 168 -7.28 -22.18 -9.52
N GLU A 169 -7.38 -20.87 -9.60
CA GLU A 169 -8.33 -20.07 -8.81
C GLU A 169 -9.73 -20.24 -9.34
N GLU A 170 -10.72 -20.34 -8.44
CA GLU A 170 -12.12 -20.34 -8.82
C GLU A 170 -12.58 -18.93 -9.20
N GLU A 171 -13.22 -18.80 -10.37
CA GLU A 171 -13.78 -17.51 -10.79
C GLU A 171 -15.07 -17.22 -10.02
N TYR A 172 -15.01 -16.27 -9.09
CA TYR A 172 -16.14 -15.93 -8.25
C TYR A 172 -16.94 -14.73 -8.74
N LEU A 173 -16.39 -13.91 -9.65
CA LEU A 173 -17.12 -12.78 -10.24
C LEU A 173 -18.04 -13.26 -11.35
N PRO A 174 -19.33 -12.90 -11.31
CA PRO A 174 -20.26 -13.15 -12.43
C PRO A 174 -19.74 -12.50 -13.73
N GLU A 175 -20.02 -13.15 -14.85
CA GLU A 175 -19.61 -12.66 -16.16
C GLU A 175 -20.15 -11.23 -16.45
N SER A 176 -21.37 -10.93 -15.99
CA SER A 176 -21.96 -9.59 -16.12
C SER A 176 -21.13 -8.51 -15.41
N VAL A 177 -20.57 -8.82 -14.26
CA VAL A 177 -19.70 -7.90 -13.50
C VAL A 177 -18.37 -7.72 -14.22
N ARG A 178 -17.76 -8.82 -14.66
CA ARG A 178 -16.50 -8.76 -15.40
C ARG A 178 -16.62 -7.96 -16.70
N THR A 179 -17.70 -8.18 -17.43
CA THR A 179 -17.98 -7.43 -18.68
C THR A 179 -18.24 -5.95 -18.39
N TYR A 180 -19.02 -5.62 -17.35
CA TYR A 180 -19.33 -4.22 -17.02
C TYR A 180 -18.08 -3.40 -16.64
N TYR A 181 -17.16 -4.00 -15.89
CA TYR A 181 -15.92 -3.34 -15.45
C TYR A 181 -14.72 -3.62 -16.36
N ASP A 182 -14.91 -4.37 -17.44
CA ASP A 182 -13.85 -4.77 -18.37
C ASP A 182 -12.70 -5.43 -17.63
N LEU A 183 -12.97 -6.58 -17.00
CA LEU A 183 -12.03 -7.34 -16.17
C LEU A 183 -11.66 -8.67 -16.81
N GLU A 184 -10.37 -8.97 -16.84
CA GLU A 184 -9.84 -10.27 -17.24
C GLU A 184 -10.34 -11.41 -16.33
N PRO A 185 -10.45 -12.66 -16.82
CA PRO A 185 -10.64 -13.83 -15.98
C PRO A 185 -9.53 -13.97 -14.95
N VAL A 186 -9.85 -14.41 -13.72
CA VAL A 186 -8.91 -14.43 -12.59
C VAL A 186 -7.62 -15.22 -12.90
N ASN A 187 -7.71 -16.37 -13.54
CA ASN A 187 -6.53 -17.19 -13.86
C ASN A 187 -5.67 -16.57 -14.97
N SER A 188 -6.27 -15.85 -15.92
CA SER A 188 -5.54 -15.07 -16.92
C SER A 188 -4.76 -13.94 -16.23
N ALA A 189 -5.43 -13.17 -15.39
CA ALA A 189 -4.80 -12.08 -14.64
C ALA A 189 -3.68 -12.56 -13.71
N LEU A 190 -3.89 -13.64 -12.96
CA LEU A 190 -2.86 -14.23 -12.11
C LEU A 190 -1.64 -14.67 -12.92
N ARG A 191 -1.84 -15.29 -14.08
CA ARG A 191 -0.75 -15.72 -14.95
C ARG A 191 0.03 -14.52 -15.49
N GLU A 192 -0.65 -13.50 -15.98
CA GLU A 192 -0.03 -12.28 -16.50
C GLU A 192 0.71 -11.47 -15.43
N ILE A 193 0.26 -11.46 -14.18
CA ILE A 193 1.00 -10.84 -13.07
C ILE A 193 2.37 -11.53 -12.85
N HIS A 194 2.45 -12.84 -13.00
CA HIS A 194 3.67 -13.60 -12.76
C HIS A 194 4.53 -13.79 -14.01
N PHE A 195 3.92 -13.85 -15.19
CA PHE A 195 4.56 -14.09 -16.48
C PHE A 195 4.02 -13.13 -17.55
N PRO A 196 4.27 -11.81 -17.41
CA PRO A 196 3.70 -10.82 -18.31
C PRO A 196 4.15 -11.04 -19.76
N THR A 197 3.20 -11.09 -20.67
CA THR A 197 3.43 -11.18 -22.11
C THR A 197 3.62 -9.82 -22.76
N GLY A 198 3.12 -8.73 -22.12
CA GLY A 198 3.23 -7.36 -22.58
C GLY A 198 2.89 -6.35 -21.50
N MET A 199 3.08 -5.06 -21.81
CA MET A 199 2.71 -3.98 -20.88
C MET A 199 1.20 -3.85 -20.73
N GLU A 200 0.46 -3.95 -21.82
CA GLU A 200 -1.00 -3.81 -21.83
C GLU A 200 -1.65 -4.94 -21.03
N THR A 201 -1.28 -6.20 -21.31
CA THR A 201 -1.79 -7.36 -20.58
C THR A 201 -1.45 -7.30 -19.09
N LEU A 202 -0.26 -6.79 -18.73
CA LEU A 202 0.12 -6.57 -17.35
C LEU A 202 -0.75 -5.51 -16.66
N ILE A 203 -1.12 -4.43 -17.37
CA ILE A 203 -2.00 -3.38 -16.84
C ILE A 203 -3.38 -3.95 -16.56
N GLU A 204 -3.97 -4.70 -17.52
CA GLU A 204 -5.27 -5.33 -17.34
C GLU A 204 -5.27 -6.37 -16.21
N ALA A 205 -4.21 -7.17 -16.12
CA ALA A 205 -4.05 -8.10 -15.01
C ALA A 205 -4.00 -7.39 -13.65
N LYS A 206 -3.24 -6.30 -13.55
CA LYS A 206 -3.21 -5.47 -12.33
C LYS A 206 -4.57 -4.87 -12.00
N LYS A 207 -5.30 -4.37 -13.00
CA LYS A 207 -6.65 -3.85 -12.84
C LYS A 207 -7.56 -4.90 -12.20
N ARG A 208 -7.51 -6.16 -12.67
CA ARG A 208 -8.28 -7.26 -12.12
C ARG A 208 -7.89 -7.55 -10.67
N ILE A 209 -6.61 -7.71 -10.35
CA ILE A 209 -6.15 -8.04 -9.00
C ILE A 209 -6.50 -6.92 -8.01
N ILE A 210 -6.31 -5.65 -8.38
CA ILE A 210 -6.69 -4.50 -7.56
C ILE A 210 -8.22 -4.48 -7.32
N PHE A 211 -9.00 -4.75 -8.36
CA PHE A 211 -10.46 -4.85 -8.22
C PHE A 211 -10.85 -5.94 -7.21
N ASP A 212 -10.25 -7.12 -7.31
CA ASP A 212 -10.53 -8.24 -6.42
C ASP A 212 -10.21 -7.94 -4.96
N GLU A 213 -9.06 -7.29 -4.69
CA GLU A 213 -8.67 -6.89 -3.34
C GLU A 213 -9.69 -5.91 -2.74
N PHE A 214 -10.04 -4.85 -3.47
CA PHE A 214 -11.01 -3.87 -3.00
C PHE A 214 -12.43 -4.45 -2.91
N PHE A 215 -12.83 -5.28 -3.85
CA PHE A 215 -14.15 -5.91 -3.81
C PHE A 215 -14.31 -6.80 -2.57
N ARG A 216 -13.32 -7.65 -2.29
CA ARG A 216 -13.30 -8.49 -1.07
C ARG A 216 -13.32 -7.63 0.19
N PHE A 217 -12.52 -6.57 0.23
CA PHE A 217 -12.46 -5.66 1.36
C PHE A 217 -13.79 -4.95 1.63
N PHE A 218 -14.38 -4.34 0.59
CA PHE A 218 -15.67 -3.64 0.75
C PHE A 218 -16.82 -4.61 1.04
N SER A 219 -16.83 -5.79 0.41
CA SER A 219 -17.83 -6.82 0.72
C SER A 219 -17.74 -7.27 2.18
N ALA A 220 -16.54 -7.46 2.72
CA ALA A 220 -16.35 -7.78 4.12
C ALA A 220 -16.84 -6.66 5.05
N LEU A 221 -16.57 -5.39 4.69
CA LEU A 221 -17.07 -4.24 5.44
C LEU A 221 -18.60 -4.16 5.46
N GLU A 222 -19.26 -4.37 4.32
CA GLU A 222 -20.72 -4.38 4.25
C GLU A 222 -21.31 -5.52 5.09
N LEU A 223 -20.73 -6.72 5.06
CA LEU A 223 -21.13 -7.84 5.91
C LEU A 223 -20.98 -7.56 7.41
N VAL A 224 -19.96 -6.78 7.81
CA VAL A 224 -19.78 -6.36 9.20
C VAL A 224 -20.82 -5.32 9.57
N LYS A 225 -21.07 -4.33 8.71
CA LYS A 225 -22.13 -3.33 8.95
C LYS A 225 -23.53 -3.96 9.09
N ASP A 226 -23.85 -4.94 8.24
CA ASP A 226 -25.15 -5.63 8.29
C ASP A 226 -25.30 -6.48 9.57
N ARG A 227 -24.20 -6.90 10.20
CA ARG A 227 -24.19 -7.63 11.47
C ARG A 227 -24.17 -6.72 12.69
N GLU A 228 -23.69 -5.48 12.58
CA GLU A 228 -23.84 -4.50 13.63
C GLU A 228 -25.33 -4.14 13.71
N GLU A 229 -25.99 -4.56 14.79
CA GLU A 229 -27.33 -4.05 15.14
C GLU A 229 -27.24 -2.53 15.17
N GLN A 230 -27.83 -1.88 14.17
CA GLN A 230 -27.89 -0.42 14.14
C GLN A 230 -28.63 0.02 15.40
N ALA A 231 -27.96 0.73 16.30
CA ALA A 231 -28.56 1.21 17.53
C ALA A 231 -29.75 2.09 17.19
N LEU A 232 -30.90 1.82 17.85
CA LEU A 232 -32.08 2.64 17.71
C LEU A 232 -31.78 4.06 18.19
N ASN A 233 -32.34 5.03 17.48
CA ASN A 233 -32.25 6.42 17.88
C ASN A 233 -33.24 6.70 19.03
N HIS A 234 -32.72 6.85 20.23
CA HIS A 234 -33.50 7.26 21.41
C HIS A 234 -33.51 8.79 21.60
N TYR A 235 -32.79 9.53 20.75
CA TYR A 235 -32.55 10.97 20.88
C TYR A 235 -33.06 11.70 19.64
N ILE A 236 -34.31 12.09 19.65
CA ILE A 236 -34.84 12.91 18.54
C ILE A 236 -34.42 14.35 18.74
N ILE A 237 -33.68 14.89 17.75
CA ILE A 237 -33.09 16.21 17.79
C ILE A 237 -33.64 17.04 16.61
N PRO A 238 -34.67 17.85 16.82
CA PRO A 238 -35.21 18.73 15.78
C PRO A 238 -34.23 19.86 15.47
N MET A 239 -34.00 20.10 14.20
CA MET A 239 -33.30 21.30 13.72
C MET A 239 -34.36 22.36 13.38
N ASP A 240 -34.79 23.08 14.40
CA ASP A 240 -35.90 24.02 14.36
C ASP A 240 -35.48 25.44 13.93
N LYS A 241 -36.43 26.40 14.12
CA LYS A 241 -36.20 27.82 13.80
C LYS A 241 -35.05 28.46 14.58
N GLN A 242 -34.71 27.95 15.79
CA GLN A 242 -33.62 28.53 16.59
C GLN A 242 -32.27 28.14 15.97
N VAL A 243 -32.12 26.87 15.50
CA VAL A 243 -30.92 26.45 14.72
C VAL A 243 -30.82 27.26 13.43
N GLU A 244 -31.92 27.47 12.70
CA GLU A 244 -31.90 28.27 11.48
C GLU A 244 -31.52 29.75 11.77
N SER A 245 -31.97 30.32 12.89
CA SER A 245 -31.59 31.66 13.32
C SER A 245 -30.09 31.75 13.64
N PHE A 246 -29.55 30.74 14.34
CA PHE A 246 -28.12 30.66 14.58
C PHE A 246 -27.32 30.58 13.28
N VAL A 247 -27.73 29.73 12.33
CA VAL A 247 -27.08 29.60 11.03
C VAL A 247 -27.09 30.94 10.27
N LYS A 248 -28.17 31.71 10.35
CA LYS A 248 -28.29 33.08 9.74
C LYS A 248 -27.42 34.11 10.44
N SER A 249 -27.11 33.94 11.73
CA SER A 249 -26.28 34.87 12.50
C SER A 249 -24.76 34.64 12.31
N LEU A 250 -24.37 33.59 11.60
CA LEU A 250 -22.96 33.32 11.33
C LEU A 250 -22.32 34.46 10.49
N PRO A 251 -21.05 34.79 10.73
CA PRO A 251 -20.36 35.88 10.02
C PRO A 251 -20.11 35.60 8.54
N TYR A 252 -20.47 34.43 8.05
CA TYR A 252 -20.35 33.98 6.66
C TYR A 252 -21.50 33.03 6.30
N PRO A 253 -21.94 33.00 5.04
CA PRO A 253 -22.95 32.05 4.61
C PRO A 253 -22.39 30.63 4.49
N LEU A 254 -23.20 29.64 4.78
CA LEU A 254 -22.83 28.24 4.55
C LEU A 254 -22.75 27.92 3.05
N THR A 255 -21.78 27.11 2.69
CA THR A 255 -21.63 26.60 1.31
C THR A 255 -22.76 25.61 0.96
N GLY A 256 -22.95 25.35 -0.33
CA GLY A 256 -23.92 24.35 -0.80
C GLY A 256 -23.65 22.94 -0.23
N ALA A 257 -22.37 22.53 -0.14
CA ALA A 257 -21.98 21.27 0.44
C ALA A 257 -22.31 21.19 1.94
N GLN A 258 -22.01 22.22 2.72
CA GLN A 258 -22.35 22.29 4.15
C GLN A 258 -23.87 22.22 4.39
N LYS A 259 -24.64 22.90 3.58
CA LYS A 259 -26.11 22.84 3.64
C LYS A 259 -26.63 21.45 3.33
N LYS A 260 -26.07 20.78 2.32
CA LYS A 260 -26.42 19.40 1.96
C LYS A 260 -26.17 18.46 3.15
N VAL A 261 -24.97 18.52 3.72
CA VAL A 261 -24.58 17.67 4.88
C VAL A 261 -25.46 17.94 6.09
N LEU A 262 -25.75 19.20 6.41
CA LEU A 262 -26.65 19.55 7.51
C LEU A 262 -28.08 19.01 7.30
N ASN A 263 -28.54 18.98 6.06
CA ASN A 263 -29.85 18.39 5.76
C ASN A 263 -29.85 16.86 5.94
N GLU A 264 -28.74 16.18 5.59
CA GLU A 264 -28.59 14.74 5.86
C GLU A 264 -28.53 14.46 7.37
N ILE A 265 -27.76 15.25 8.14
CA ILE A 265 -27.71 15.15 9.61
C ILE A 265 -29.12 15.39 10.22
N ARG A 266 -29.87 16.35 9.68
CA ARG A 266 -31.26 16.63 10.12
C ARG A 266 -32.18 15.42 9.91
N GLN A 267 -32.03 14.70 8.79
CA GLN A 267 -32.78 13.48 8.50
C GLN A 267 -32.44 12.38 9.50
N ASP A 268 -31.16 12.17 9.79
CA ASP A 268 -30.72 11.16 10.76
C ASP A 268 -31.21 11.51 12.19
N PHE A 269 -31.13 12.75 12.59
CA PHE A 269 -31.59 13.21 13.88
C PHE A 269 -33.11 12.98 14.12
N SER A 270 -33.87 12.94 13.02
CA SER A 270 -35.31 12.64 13.06
C SER A 270 -35.62 11.17 12.76
N GLY A 271 -34.58 10.38 12.40
CA GLY A 271 -34.70 8.99 11.99
C GLY A 271 -34.86 8.03 13.16
N THR A 272 -35.17 6.77 12.83
CA THR A 272 -35.35 5.68 13.82
C THR A 272 -34.00 5.06 14.25
N MET A 273 -32.93 5.30 13.51
CA MET A 273 -31.58 4.77 13.77
C MET A 273 -30.64 5.85 14.27
N ALA A 274 -29.77 5.51 15.22
CA ALA A 274 -28.73 6.45 15.70
C ALA A 274 -27.80 6.88 14.59
N MET A 275 -27.53 8.19 14.49
CA MET A 275 -26.63 8.73 13.50
C MET A 275 -25.18 8.26 13.75
N ASN A 276 -24.57 7.67 12.71
CA ASN A 276 -23.15 7.36 12.67
C ASN A 276 -22.59 7.78 11.30
N ARG A 277 -22.01 8.99 11.23
CA ARG A 277 -21.53 9.59 9.97
C ARG A 277 -20.08 9.99 10.01
N LEU A 278 -19.38 9.73 8.92
CA LEU A 278 -18.06 10.28 8.62
C LEU A 278 -18.23 11.57 7.78
N LEU A 279 -17.85 12.72 8.35
CA LEU A 279 -17.78 13.97 7.62
C LEU A 279 -16.38 14.19 7.03
N GLN A 280 -16.25 14.02 5.73
CA GLN A 280 -14.98 14.18 5.01
C GLN A 280 -14.96 15.50 4.21
N GLY A 281 -13.80 16.13 4.14
CA GLY A 281 -13.57 17.34 3.34
C GLY A 281 -12.16 17.89 3.58
N ASP A 282 -11.71 18.80 2.74
CA ASP A 282 -10.37 19.40 2.82
C ASP A 282 -10.16 20.22 4.09
N VAL A 283 -8.90 20.53 4.40
CA VAL A 283 -8.55 21.47 5.48
C VAL A 283 -9.14 22.83 5.13
N GLY A 284 -9.84 23.46 6.08
CA GLY A 284 -10.50 24.75 5.85
C GLY A 284 -11.90 24.66 5.20
N SER A 285 -12.41 23.48 4.84
CA SER A 285 -13.76 23.31 4.27
C SER A 285 -14.92 23.61 5.24
N GLY A 286 -14.60 23.90 6.52
CA GLY A 286 -15.58 24.26 7.54
C GLY A 286 -16.30 23.08 8.18
N LYS A 287 -15.68 21.90 8.27
CA LYS A 287 -16.24 20.73 8.99
C LYS A 287 -16.64 21.04 10.42
N THR A 288 -15.85 21.85 11.13
CA THR A 288 -16.09 22.24 12.51
C THR A 288 -17.39 23.01 12.70
N ILE A 289 -17.77 23.88 11.74
CA ILE A 289 -19.05 24.62 11.87
C ILE A 289 -20.26 23.71 11.69
N VAL A 290 -20.16 22.67 10.83
CA VAL A 290 -21.20 21.65 10.68
C VAL A 290 -21.39 20.90 11.99
N ALA A 291 -20.30 20.44 12.62
CA ALA A 291 -20.34 19.79 13.94
C ALA A 291 -20.93 20.74 15.00
N MET A 292 -20.52 22.00 15.04
CA MET A 292 -21.04 23.00 15.98
C MET A 292 -22.56 23.19 15.85
N ILE A 293 -23.09 23.27 14.63
CA ILE A 293 -24.52 23.42 14.37
C ILE A 293 -25.27 22.17 14.85
N ALA A 294 -24.77 20.99 14.58
CA ALA A 294 -25.35 19.72 15.04
C ALA A 294 -25.36 19.62 16.58
N MET A 295 -24.25 19.98 17.22
CA MET A 295 -24.14 20.00 18.69
C MET A 295 -25.08 21.04 19.30
N TYR A 296 -25.20 22.22 18.70
CA TYR A 296 -26.15 23.25 19.16
C TYR A 296 -27.60 22.76 19.07
N ALA A 297 -27.97 22.08 18.00
CA ALA A 297 -29.31 21.47 17.88
C ALA A 297 -29.58 20.46 18.99
N ALA A 298 -28.60 19.63 19.33
CA ALA A 298 -28.70 18.66 20.41
C ALA A 298 -28.86 19.35 21.78
N VAL A 299 -28.10 20.43 22.02
CA VAL A 299 -28.23 21.22 23.26
C VAL A 299 -29.60 21.86 23.40
N LEU A 300 -30.15 22.43 22.30
CA LEU A 300 -31.53 22.97 22.32
C LEU A 300 -32.59 21.92 22.60
N SER A 301 -32.30 20.66 22.29
CA SER A 301 -33.15 19.52 22.59
C SER A 301 -32.99 18.97 24.03
N GLY A 302 -32.16 19.64 24.86
CA GLY A 302 -31.93 19.27 26.26
C GLY A 302 -30.83 18.21 26.46
N TYR A 303 -30.03 17.92 25.43
CA TYR A 303 -28.93 16.94 25.50
C TYR A 303 -27.59 17.61 25.69
N GLN A 304 -26.68 16.94 26.39
CA GLN A 304 -25.29 17.30 26.45
C GLN A 304 -24.53 16.73 25.25
N THR A 305 -23.49 17.44 24.80
CA THR A 305 -22.65 17.02 23.67
C THR A 305 -21.16 17.07 24.02
N ALA A 306 -20.36 16.24 23.37
CA ALA A 306 -18.92 16.23 23.54
C ALA A 306 -18.22 16.31 22.19
N LEU A 307 -17.15 17.13 22.10
CA LEU A 307 -16.26 17.24 20.97
C LEU A 307 -14.87 16.77 21.40
N MET A 308 -14.42 15.67 20.83
CA MET A 308 -13.10 15.13 21.09
C MET A 308 -12.13 15.54 20.00
N ALA A 309 -10.96 16.09 20.38
CA ALA A 309 -9.90 16.46 19.49
C ALA A 309 -8.63 15.60 19.76
N PRO A 310 -7.82 15.32 18.75
CA PRO A 310 -6.65 14.46 18.91
C PRO A 310 -5.50 15.12 19.70
N THR A 311 -5.47 16.46 19.75
CA THR A 311 -4.42 17.21 20.47
C THR A 311 -5.01 18.31 21.34
N GLU A 312 -4.31 18.71 22.40
CA GLU A 312 -4.73 19.82 23.27
C GLU A 312 -4.83 21.15 22.54
N VAL A 313 -3.92 21.38 21.60
CA VAL A 313 -3.92 22.62 20.78
C VAL A 313 -5.19 22.72 19.94
N LEU A 314 -5.60 21.61 19.33
CA LEU A 314 -6.85 21.58 18.56
C LEU A 314 -8.08 21.69 19.45
N ALA A 315 -8.06 21.05 20.63
CA ALA A 315 -9.14 21.18 21.60
C ALA A 315 -9.32 22.63 22.05
N GLU A 316 -8.24 23.33 22.38
CA GLU A 316 -8.24 24.74 22.74
C GLU A 316 -8.76 25.60 21.60
N GLN A 317 -8.28 25.38 20.37
CA GLN A 317 -8.75 26.11 19.19
C GLN A 317 -10.25 25.93 18.96
N HIS A 318 -10.75 24.70 19.09
CA HIS A 318 -12.18 24.42 19.00
C HIS A 318 -12.94 25.12 20.12
N TYR A 319 -12.46 25.04 21.36
CA TYR A 319 -13.06 25.65 22.52
C TYR A 319 -13.24 27.17 22.33
N GLN A 320 -12.20 27.89 21.89
CA GLN A 320 -12.27 29.32 21.62
C GLN A 320 -13.28 29.66 20.52
N ASN A 321 -13.35 28.87 19.46
CA ASN A 321 -14.32 29.05 18.39
C ASN A 321 -15.76 28.84 18.87
N PHE A 322 -15.99 27.81 19.70
CA PHE A 322 -17.30 27.50 20.24
C PHE A 322 -17.77 28.55 21.24
N ILE A 323 -16.90 29.01 22.15
CA ILE A 323 -17.21 30.12 23.07
C ILE A 323 -17.64 31.35 22.30
N LYS A 324 -16.86 31.74 21.29
CA LYS A 324 -17.13 32.95 20.51
C LYS A 324 -18.54 32.97 19.89
N LEU A 325 -19.03 31.82 19.43
CA LEU A 325 -20.29 31.73 18.70
C LEU A 325 -21.47 31.29 19.56
N LEU A 326 -21.27 30.45 20.57
CA LEU A 326 -22.35 29.86 21.33
C LEU A 326 -22.53 30.42 22.76
N SER A 327 -21.48 30.96 23.42
CA SER A 327 -21.62 31.58 24.74
C SER A 327 -22.56 32.77 24.74
N PRO A 328 -22.64 33.64 23.71
CA PRO A 328 -23.64 34.70 23.63
C PRO A 328 -25.09 34.19 23.59
N LEU A 329 -25.29 32.91 23.24
CA LEU A 329 -26.59 32.25 23.24
C LEU A 329 -26.92 31.55 24.58
N GLY A 330 -26.07 31.75 25.61
CA GLY A 330 -26.26 31.18 26.93
C GLY A 330 -25.79 29.75 27.09
N ILE A 331 -25.05 29.20 26.14
CA ILE A 331 -24.52 27.83 26.18
C ILE A 331 -23.27 27.77 27.03
N LYS A 332 -23.26 26.94 28.07
CA LYS A 332 -22.06 26.71 28.90
C LYS A 332 -21.17 25.61 28.31
N ILE A 333 -19.95 25.98 28.03
CA ILE A 333 -18.95 25.13 27.36
C ILE A 333 -17.76 24.96 28.29
N ALA A 334 -17.22 23.75 28.41
CA ALA A 334 -16.02 23.49 29.18
C ALA A 334 -14.94 22.80 28.33
N LEU A 335 -13.68 23.06 28.70
CA LEU A 335 -12.49 22.43 28.10
C LEU A 335 -11.88 21.45 29.09
N LEU A 336 -11.66 20.20 28.66
CA LEU A 336 -11.01 19.17 29.47
C LEU A 336 -9.86 18.53 28.67
N THR A 337 -8.64 18.75 29.13
CA THR A 337 -7.42 18.23 28.48
C THR A 337 -6.51 17.54 29.51
N GLY A 338 -5.41 16.95 29.07
CA GLY A 338 -4.41 16.36 29.95
C GLY A 338 -3.77 17.38 30.91
N SER A 339 -3.61 18.62 30.45
CA SER A 339 -3.04 19.73 31.22
C SER A 339 -4.02 20.37 32.23
N THR A 340 -5.33 20.03 32.18
CA THR A 340 -6.33 20.55 33.13
C THR A 340 -6.00 20.11 34.55
N LYS A 341 -5.94 21.06 35.50
CA LYS A 341 -5.59 20.80 36.90
C LYS A 341 -6.57 19.85 37.56
N ALA A 342 -6.11 19.01 38.48
CA ALA A 342 -6.93 17.98 39.14
C ALA A 342 -8.18 18.52 39.85
N LYS A 343 -8.11 19.73 40.42
CA LYS A 343 -9.27 20.37 41.05
C LYS A 343 -10.31 20.76 40.01
N GLU A 344 -9.89 21.47 38.98
CA GLU A 344 -10.73 21.92 37.89
C GLU A 344 -11.36 20.73 37.12
N LYS A 345 -10.58 19.66 36.92
CA LYS A 345 -11.08 18.41 36.33
C LYS A 345 -12.23 17.79 37.13
N ARG A 346 -12.18 17.86 38.47
CA ARG A 346 -13.26 17.37 39.32
C ARG A 346 -14.49 18.27 39.22
N GLU A 347 -14.32 19.60 39.21
CA GLU A 347 -15.40 20.58 39.08
C GLU A 347 -16.10 20.41 37.73
N ILE A 348 -15.37 20.34 36.61
CA ILE A 348 -15.93 20.08 35.28
C ILE A 348 -16.74 18.79 35.24
N LYS A 349 -16.19 17.69 35.81
CA LYS A 349 -16.92 16.41 35.87
C LYS A 349 -18.19 16.47 36.70
N ALA A 350 -18.17 17.17 37.82
CA ALA A 350 -19.39 17.36 38.65
C ALA A 350 -20.41 18.19 37.88
N GLU A 351 -20.06 19.30 37.29
CA GLU A 351 -20.92 20.15 36.47
C GLU A 351 -21.48 19.45 35.23
N CYS A 352 -20.71 18.55 34.61
CA CYS A 352 -21.18 17.69 33.54
C CYS A 352 -22.23 16.69 34.07
N ALA A 353 -21.99 16.08 35.26
CA ALA A 353 -22.95 15.15 35.86
C ALA A 353 -24.25 15.82 36.27
N GLU A 354 -24.21 17.06 36.71
CA GLU A 354 -25.37 17.88 37.03
C GLU A 354 -26.11 18.44 35.80
N GLY A 355 -25.53 18.28 34.58
CA GLY A 355 -26.10 18.81 33.34
C GLY A 355 -25.90 20.32 33.14
N SER A 356 -25.14 20.99 34.00
CA SER A 356 -24.92 22.44 33.88
C SER A 356 -23.94 22.79 32.75
N ILE A 357 -22.99 21.93 32.39
CA ILE A 357 -22.18 22.02 31.18
C ILE A 357 -22.90 21.32 30.04
N GLN A 358 -23.21 22.07 29.00
CA GLN A 358 -23.96 21.58 27.84
C GLN A 358 -23.05 21.05 26.73
N ILE A 359 -21.84 21.61 26.60
CA ILE A 359 -20.85 21.17 25.62
C ILE A 359 -19.51 20.96 26.31
N LEU A 360 -18.97 19.75 26.18
CA LEU A 360 -17.63 19.42 26.64
C LEU A 360 -16.68 19.28 25.44
N ILE A 361 -15.58 20.00 25.45
CA ILE A 361 -14.53 19.90 24.43
C ILE A 361 -13.26 19.39 25.12
N GLY A 362 -12.57 18.41 24.51
CA GLY A 362 -11.36 17.88 25.14
C GLY A 362 -10.59 16.87 24.30
N THR A 363 -9.65 16.22 24.96
CA THR A 363 -8.84 15.13 24.42
C THR A 363 -9.18 13.81 25.13
N HIS A 364 -8.54 12.71 24.77
CA HIS A 364 -8.68 11.40 25.42
C HIS A 364 -8.27 11.36 26.93
N ALA A 365 -7.87 12.43 27.54
CA ALA A 365 -7.28 12.54 28.87
C ALA A 365 -8.27 12.31 30.04
#